data_c1e9abeed52a11f8cfdd42b24fccb7da
#
_entry.id   c1e9abeed52a11f8cfdd42b24fccb7da
#
_cell.length_a   1.000
_cell.length_b   1.000
_cell.length_c   1.000
_cell.angle_alpha   90.00
_cell.angle_beta   90.00
_cell.angle_gamma   90.00
#
_symmetry.space_group_name_H-M   'P 1'
#
loop_
_entity.id
_entity.type
_entity.pdbx_description
1 polymer ?
#
loop_
_entity_poly.entity_id
_entity_poly.type
_entity_poly.pdbx_seq_one_letter_code
_entity_poly.pdbx_strand_id
1 'polypeptide(L)'
;MKQTIVDSLKNLQLTKEEEEKDIFISSKSTLDLLEECVLSLFGKLLAYCQQNQHALKNTLRLAWKMGSNLKIVEVGENILQFKFSSRCQLEWVERNGPWNFENNLLLLCRWRKGLSSANIVFTHTPLWVQIWGLPFEHMTEEVGRDIGGKIGRVMEVDKRSWQVDQAKFMRVRVELPIEKSLRRGDILQIWLGKDVGFHLNMIDCPRFVSLAEKSDMMISIALWYPRSNL
;
A
#
# COMPACT_ATOMS: atom_id res chain seq x y z
N MET A 1 14.37 -25.21 5.57
CA MET A 1 15.67 -24.93 6.24
C MET A 1 15.59 -23.82 7.32
N LYS A 2 14.76 -22.77 7.19
CA LYS A 2 14.63 -21.70 8.24
C LYS A 2 13.94 -22.20 9.53
N GLN A 3 13.00 -23.12 9.45
CA GLN A 3 12.26 -23.67 10.62
C GLN A 3 13.19 -24.42 11.59
N THR A 4 14.15 -25.15 11.04
CA THR A 4 15.11 -25.97 11.83
C THR A 4 16.04 -25.14 12.70
N ILE A 5 16.43 -23.93 12.27
CA ILE A 5 17.31 -23.03 13.04
C ILE A 5 16.54 -22.39 14.22
N VAL A 6 15.28 -22.00 14.01
CA VAL A 6 14.44 -21.44 15.07
C VAL A 6 14.13 -22.47 16.15
N ASP A 7 13.90 -23.72 15.75
CA ASP A 7 13.64 -24.81 16.70
C ASP A 7 14.93 -25.23 17.43
N SER A 8 16.10 -25.16 16.79
CA SER A 8 17.39 -25.35 17.46
C SER A 8 17.70 -24.26 18.47
N LEU A 9 17.36 -23.01 18.18
CA LEU A 9 17.54 -21.88 19.12
C LEU A 9 16.62 -21.97 20.35
N LYS A 10 15.41 -22.55 20.20
CA LYS A 10 14.49 -22.76 21.33
C LYS A 10 14.94 -23.86 22.29
N ASN A 11 15.81 -24.78 21.82
CA ASN A 11 16.32 -25.89 22.62
C ASN A 11 17.73 -25.64 23.17
N LEU A 12 18.31 -24.44 22.94
CA LEU A 12 19.55 -24.02 23.57
C LEU A 12 19.29 -23.82 25.08
N GLN A 13 19.86 -24.70 25.89
CA GLN A 13 19.95 -24.43 27.33
C GLN A 13 21.09 -23.44 27.54
N LEU A 14 20.74 -22.26 28.02
CA LEU A 14 21.71 -21.24 28.41
C LEU A 14 22.54 -21.74 29.60
N THR A 15 23.79 -21.39 29.62
CA THR A 15 24.65 -21.65 30.80
C THR A 15 24.25 -20.67 31.91
N LYS A 16 24.50 -21.02 33.18
CA LYS A 16 24.18 -20.13 34.32
C LYS A 16 24.79 -18.73 34.20
N GLU A 17 25.94 -18.61 33.52
CA GLU A 17 26.58 -17.32 33.26
C GLU A 17 25.88 -16.48 32.17
N GLU A 18 25.15 -17.16 31.27
CA GLU A 18 24.34 -16.50 30.21
C GLU A 18 22.96 -16.09 30.72
N GLU A 19 22.40 -16.82 31.70
CA GLU A 19 21.12 -16.47 32.36
C GLU A 19 21.25 -15.26 33.31
N GLU A 20 22.42 -15.01 33.87
CA GLU A 20 22.63 -13.96 34.89
C GLU A 20 22.95 -12.57 34.32
N LYS A 21 23.08 -12.40 33.00
CA LYS A 21 23.45 -11.10 32.39
C LYS A 21 22.29 -10.48 31.64
N ASP A 22 21.48 -9.75 32.38
CA ASP A 22 20.56 -8.79 31.74
C ASP A 22 21.36 -7.70 31.00
N ILE A 23 21.13 -7.57 29.71
CA ILE A 23 21.73 -6.51 28.90
C ILE A 23 20.90 -5.22 29.08
N PHE A 24 21.40 -4.30 29.88
CA PHE A 24 20.78 -2.99 30.07
C PHE A 24 21.13 -2.07 28.88
N ILE A 25 20.10 -1.70 28.12
CA ILE A 25 20.23 -0.74 27.00
C ILE A 25 20.16 0.67 27.56
N SER A 26 21.14 1.52 27.26
CA SER A 26 21.15 2.92 27.66
C SER A 26 19.97 3.69 27.08
N SER A 27 19.18 4.35 27.92
CA SER A 27 18.00 5.12 27.52
C SER A 27 18.29 6.26 26.55
N LYS A 28 19.49 6.86 26.62
CA LYS A 28 19.86 8.02 25.82
C LYS A 28 20.06 7.68 24.34
N SER A 29 20.77 6.60 24.04
CA SER A 29 20.93 6.12 22.65
C SER A 29 19.64 5.60 22.03
N THR A 30 18.68 5.17 22.87
CA THR A 30 17.39 4.68 22.42
C THR A 30 16.46 5.82 21.98
N LEU A 31 16.53 6.99 22.58
CA LEU A 31 15.65 8.14 22.25
C LEU A 31 15.96 8.70 20.87
N ASP A 32 17.24 8.93 20.54
CA ASP A 32 17.64 9.44 19.21
C ASP A 32 17.23 8.48 18.08
N LEU A 33 17.41 7.19 18.31
CA LEU A 33 16.99 6.15 17.35
C LEU A 33 15.45 6.04 17.22
N LEU A 34 14.72 6.28 18.32
CA LEU A 34 13.25 6.29 18.29
C LEU A 34 12.73 7.45 17.44
N GLU A 35 13.33 8.65 17.54
CA GLU A 35 12.96 9.78 16.69
C GLU A 35 13.19 9.49 15.20
N GLU A 36 14.33 8.90 14.83
CA GLU A 36 14.56 8.46 13.45
C GLU A 36 13.55 7.39 13.00
N CYS A 37 13.20 6.47 13.88
CA CYS A 37 12.23 5.42 13.57
C CYS A 37 10.82 5.97 13.35
N VAL A 38 10.38 6.93 14.17
CA VAL A 38 9.08 7.59 14.03
C VAL A 38 8.97 8.34 12.70
N LEU A 39 10.09 8.84 12.18
CA LEU A 39 10.18 9.49 10.88
C LEU A 39 10.51 8.50 9.74
N SER A 40 10.15 7.22 9.89
CA SER A 40 10.43 6.20 8.90
C SER A 40 9.17 5.55 8.33
N LEU A 41 9.21 5.28 7.01
CA LEU A 41 8.30 4.36 6.34
C LEU A 41 9.09 3.11 5.92
N PHE A 42 8.42 1.98 5.96
CA PHE A 42 8.91 0.76 5.31
C PHE A 42 8.16 0.54 4.02
N GLY A 43 8.88 0.10 3.00
CA GLY A 43 8.29 -0.15 1.69
C GLY A 43 8.71 -1.48 1.11
N LYS A 44 7.78 -2.13 0.42
CA LYS A 44 8.00 -3.36 -0.33
C LYS A 44 7.37 -3.24 -1.71
N LEU A 45 8.17 -3.49 -2.73
CA LEU A 45 7.67 -3.49 -4.10
C LEU A 45 6.96 -4.83 -4.38
N LEU A 46 5.72 -4.77 -4.88
CA LEU A 46 4.98 -5.94 -5.33
C LEU A 46 5.45 -6.33 -6.74
N ALA A 47 6.58 -7.04 -6.80
CA ALA A 47 7.18 -7.50 -8.06
C ALA A 47 7.38 -9.01 -8.03
N TYR A 48 7.19 -9.67 -9.19
CA TYR A 48 7.43 -11.10 -9.36
C TYR A 48 8.90 -11.45 -9.55
N CYS A 49 9.68 -10.51 -10.08
CA CYS A 49 11.11 -10.67 -10.32
C CYS A 49 11.90 -9.64 -9.50
N GLN A 50 13.14 -9.95 -9.29
CA GLN A 50 14.06 -9.04 -8.61
C GLN A 50 14.24 -7.77 -9.45
N GLN A 51 13.98 -6.62 -8.86
CA GLN A 51 14.09 -5.32 -9.50
C GLN A 51 15.45 -4.68 -9.23
N ASN A 52 15.85 -3.78 -10.12
CA ASN A 52 17.08 -3.01 -9.92
C ASN A 52 16.92 -2.04 -8.73
N GLN A 53 17.48 -2.42 -7.58
CA GLN A 53 17.38 -1.65 -6.34
C GLN A 53 17.98 -0.24 -6.45
N HIS A 54 19.06 -0.09 -7.23
CA HIS A 54 19.68 1.21 -7.42
C HIS A 54 18.78 2.16 -8.23
N ALA A 55 18.18 1.66 -9.32
CA ALA A 55 17.23 2.41 -10.13
C ALA A 55 15.98 2.77 -9.32
N LEU A 56 15.42 1.83 -8.56
CA LEU A 56 14.29 2.07 -7.66
C LEU A 56 14.57 3.20 -6.67
N LYS A 57 15.70 3.14 -5.95
CA LYS A 57 16.08 4.17 -4.97
C LYS A 57 16.24 5.54 -5.61
N ASN A 58 16.85 5.62 -6.79
CA ASN A 58 17.04 6.89 -7.50
C ASN A 58 15.71 7.46 -8.01
N THR A 59 14.85 6.61 -8.60
CA THR A 59 13.51 7.02 -9.06
C THR A 59 12.67 7.56 -7.91
N LEU A 60 12.66 6.89 -6.75
CA LEU A 60 11.92 7.36 -5.59
C LEU A 60 12.44 8.67 -5.03
N ARG A 61 13.77 8.88 -4.99
CA ARG A 61 14.34 10.18 -4.59
C ARG A 61 13.92 11.33 -5.51
N LEU A 62 13.86 11.06 -6.80
CA LEU A 62 13.42 12.03 -7.80
C LEU A 62 11.92 12.29 -7.72
N ALA A 63 11.11 11.24 -7.69
CA ALA A 63 9.65 11.33 -7.61
C ALA A 63 9.17 12.05 -6.34
N TRP A 64 9.83 11.80 -5.21
CA TRP A 64 9.50 12.45 -3.95
C TRP A 64 10.17 13.81 -3.77
N LYS A 65 11.03 14.22 -4.72
CA LYS A 65 11.76 15.52 -4.72
C LYS A 65 12.56 15.78 -3.43
N MET A 66 13.11 14.73 -2.85
CA MET A 66 13.80 14.81 -1.55
C MET A 66 15.32 14.68 -1.66
N GLY A 67 15.83 14.25 -2.81
CA GLY A 67 17.28 14.18 -3.10
C GLY A 67 18.06 13.43 -2.01
N SER A 68 19.09 14.08 -1.47
CA SER A 68 19.96 13.55 -0.40
C SER A 68 19.29 13.53 0.98
N ASN A 69 18.18 14.25 1.17
CA ASN A 69 17.47 14.33 2.44
C ASN A 69 16.66 13.03 2.74
N LEU A 70 16.52 12.16 1.76
CA LEU A 70 15.89 10.87 1.93
C LEU A 70 16.96 9.77 2.05
N LYS A 71 17.10 9.20 3.24
CA LYS A 71 17.96 8.05 3.46
C LYS A 71 17.18 6.77 3.23
N ILE A 72 17.64 5.92 2.30
CA ILE A 72 16.99 4.66 1.97
C ILE A 72 17.93 3.52 2.34
N VAL A 73 17.47 2.63 3.22
CA VAL A 73 18.24 1.50 3.75
C VAL A 73 17.51 0.19 3.45
N GLU A 74 18.23 -0.83 3.04
CA GLU A 74 17.68 -2.19 2.92
C GLU A 74 17.67 -2.84 4.30
N VAL A 75 16.50 -3.35 4.72
CA VAL A 75 16.32 -3.91 6.08
C VAL A 75 15.86 -5.36 6.09
N GLY A 76 15.60 -5.93 4.93
CA GLY A 76 15.15 -7.31 4.78
C GLY A 76 15.02 -7.72 3.32
N GLU A 77 14.44 -8.89 3.06
CA GLU A 77 14.20 -9.40 1.70
C GLU A 77 13.22 -8.48 0.95
N ASN A 78 13.76 -7.64 0.05
CA ASN A 78 13.01 -6.66 -0.75
C ASN A 78 12.25 -5.62 0.09
N ILE A 79 12.69 -5.34 1.33
CA ILE A 79 12.11 -4.31 2.18
C ILE A 79 13.10 -3.15 2.31
N LEU A 80 12.61 -1.95 2.01
CA LEU A 80 13.33 -0.70 2.16
C LEU A 80 12.80 0.08 3.35
N GLN A 81 13.69 0.66 4.14
CA GLN A 81 13.36 1.69 5.12
C GLN A 81 13.67 3.06 4.53
N PHE A 82 12.69 3.92 4.50
CA PHE A 82 12.77 5.31 4.09
C PHE A 82 12.79 6.18 5.33
N LYS A 83 13.92 6.82 5.62
CA LYS A 83 14.09 7.75 6.73
C LYS A 83 13.97 9.18 6.23
N PHE A 84 13.01 9.92 6.76
CA PHE A 84 12.71 11.30 6.38
C PHE A 84 13.30 12.28 7.37
N SER A 85 13.62 13.49 6.90
CA SER A 85 14.12 14.57 7.75
C SER A 85 13.01 15.28 8.52
N SER A 86 11.75 15.13 8.12
CA SER A 86 10.60 15.74 8.77
C SER A 86 9.34 14.94 8.60
N ARG A 87 8.40 15.11 9.56
CA ARG A 87 7.09 14.49 9.53
C ARG A 87 6.26 14.93 8.32
N CYS A 88 6.39 16.19 7.90
CA CYS A 88 5.68 16.70 6.71
C CYS A 88 6.07 15.96 5.44
N GLN A 89 7.35 15.61 5.26
CA GLN A 89 7.82 14.83 4.11
C GLN A 89 7.24 13.42 4.12
N LEU A 90 7.25 12.75 5.27
CA LEU A 90 6.68 11.42 5.44
C LEU A 90 5.18 11.42 5.10
N GLU A 91 4.41 12.35 5.70
CA GLU A 91 2.98 12.47 5.46
C GLU A 91 2.66 12.83 4.00
N TRP A 92 3.51 13.65 3.37
CA TRP A 92 3.38 13.97 1.96
C TRP A 92 3.51 12.71 1.09
N VAL A 93 4.49 11.85 1.35
CA VAL A 93 4.67 10.59 0.62
C VAL A 93 3.45 9.68 0.79
N GLU A 94 2.92 9.55 2.00
CA GLU A 94 1.72 8.73 2.24
C GLU A 94 0.47 9.27 1.55
N ARG A 95 0.28 10.59 1.57
CA ARG A 95 -0.91 11.22 0.97
C ARG A 95 -0.89 11.22 -0.55
N ASN A 96 0.28 11.34 -1.17
CA ASN A 96 0.40 11.44 -2.62
C ASN A 96 0.60 10.08 -3.32
N GLY A 97 0.56 8.95 -2.58
CA GLY A 97 0.49 7.62 -3.18
C GLY A 97 -0.86 7.34 -3.85
N PRO A 98 -0.99 6.21 -4.53
CA PRO A 98 -0.03 5.10 -4.58
C PRO A 98 1.23 5.41 -5.40
N TRP A 99 2.33 4.75 -5.07
CA TRP A 99 3.61 4.87 -5.77
C TRP A 99 3.90 3.58 -6.54
N ASN A 100 4.39 3.73 -7.76
CA ASN A 100 4.72 2.63 -8.65
C ASN A 100 6.16 2.73 -9.14
N PHE A 101 6.79 1.59 -9.36
CA PHE A 101 8.06 1.48 -10.06
C PHE A 101 7.98 0.33 -11.05
N GLU A 102 8.23 0.61 -12.33
CA GLU A 102 8.14 -0.38 -13.42
C GLU A 102 6.81 -1.17 -13.40
N ASN A 103 5.70 -0.44 -13.23
CA ASN A 103 4.35 -0.99 -13.12
C ASN A 103 4.12 -1.93 -11.91
N ASN A 104 5.01 -1.92 -10.93
CA ASN A 104 4.81 -2.64 -9.68
C ASN A 104 4.48 -1.65 -8.56
N LEU A 105 3.48 -1.98 -7.76
CA LEU A 105 3.03 -1.14 -6.66
C LEU A 105 4.02 -1.18 -5.50
N LEU A 106 4.38 -0.01 -4.97
CA LEU A 106 5.15 0.12 -3.74
C LEU A 106 4.20 0.17 -2.54
N LEU A 107 4.17 -0.90 -1.78
CA LEU A 107 3.47 -0.96 -0.50
C LEU A 107 4.25 -0.15 0.52
N LEU A 108 3.54 0.61 1.35
CA LEU A 108 4.14 1.41 2.41
C LEU A 108 3.47 1.09 3.75
N CYS A 109 4.25 1.04 4.83
CA CYS A 109 3.75 1.03 6.19
C CYS A 109 4.61 1.90 7.10
N ARG A 110 3.98 2.50 8.13
CA ARG A 110 4.68 3.29 9.15
C ARG A 110 5.42 2.39 10.12
N TRP A 111 6.50 2.92 10.66
CA TRP A 111 7.12 2.33 11.83
C TRP A 111 6.15 2.33 13.03
N ARG A 112 6.23 1.28 13.83
CA ARG A 112 5.56 1.15 15.12
C ARG A 112 6.49 0.49 16.13
N LYS A 113 6.31 0.79 17.39
CA LYS A 113 7.13 0.20 18.46
C LYS A 113 7.11 -1.34 18.38
N GLY A 114 8.28 -1.95 18.50
CA GLY A 114 8.46 -3.41 18.39
C GLY A 114 8.56 -3.93 16.95
N LEU A 115 8.59 -3.05 15.93
CA LEU A 115 8.78 -3.47 14.55
C LEU A 115 10.25 -3.84 14.30
N SER A 116 10.45 -5.03 13.75
CA SER A 116 11.75 -5.56 13.31
C SER A 116 11.65 -6.06 11.88
N SER A 117 12.77 -6.32 11.22
CA SER A 117 12.78 -6.86 9.85
C SER A 117 12.00 -8.18 9.69
N ALA A 118 11.87 -8.94 10.77
CA ALA A 118 11.17 -10.23 10.77
C ALA A 118 9.64 -10.12 10.87
N ASN A 119 9.11 -8.99 11.39
CA ASN A 119 7.68 -8.83 11.66
C ASN A 119 7.00 -7.68 10.88
N ILE A 120 7.69 -7.14 9.86
CA ILE A 120 7.08 -6.16 8.95
C ILE A 120 6.05 -6.87 8.06
N VAL A 121 4.79 -6.51 8.21
CA VAL A 121 3.68 -7.05 7.42
C VAL A 121 2.96 -5.90 6.72
N PHE A 122 2.74 -6.06 5.43
CA PHE A 122 1.95 -5.16 4.62
C PHE A 122 0.58 -5.81 4.42
N THR A 123 -0.46 -5.23 4.95
CA THR A 123 -1.82 -5.80 4.92
C THR A 123 -2.78 -5.00 4.06
N HIS A 124 -2.57 -3.70 3.97
CA HIS A 124 -3.45 -2.77 3.26
C HIS A 124 -2.64 -1.79 2.42
N THR A 125 -3.29 -1.26 1.39
CA THR A 125 -2.71 -0.20 0.55
C THR A 125 -3.79 0.78 0.12
N PRO A 126 -3.53 2.10 0.14
CA PRO A 126 -4.46 3.08 -0.39
C PRO A 126 -4.38 3.12 -1.92
N LEU A 127 -5.54 2.97 -2.57
CA LEU A 127 -5.67 3.08 -4.02
C LEU A 127 -6.77 4.08 -4.39
N TRP A 128 -6.62 4.71 -5.56
CA TRP A 128 -7.67 5.50 -6.17
C TRP A 128 -8.55 4.61 -7.03
N VAL A 129 -9.85 4.66 -6.79
CA VAL A 129 -10.87 3.90 -7.51
C VAL A 129 -11.76 4.87 -8.25
N GLN A 130 -11.94 4.66 -9.54
CA GLN A 130 -12.93 5.35 -10.37
C GLN A 130 -14.23 4.55 -10.39
N ILE A 131 -15.33 5.21 -10.15
CA ILE A 131 -16.69 4.65 -10.21
C ILE A 131 -17.35 5.21 -11.47
N TRP A 132 -17.61 4.34 -12.43
CA TRP A 132 -18.16 4.68 -13.72
C TRP A 132 -19.62 4.22 -13.84
N GLY A 133 -20.40 4.92 -14.66
CA GLY A 133 -21.78 4.51 -14.98
C GLY A 133 -22.82 4.98 -13.96
N LEU A 134 -22.44 5.80 -12.98
CA LEU A 134 -23.42 6.39 -12.06
C LEU A 134 -24.26 7.44 -12.80
N PRO A 135 -25.59 7.47 -12.59
CA PRO A 135 -26.44 8.60 -12.99
C PRO A 135 -25.96 9.88 -12.29
N PHE A 136 -26.10 11.02 -12.97
CA PHE A 136 -25.63 12.30 -12.46
C PHE A 136 -26.27 12.69 -11.11
N GLU A 137 -27.54 12.33 -10.91
CA GLU A 137 -28.26 12.56 -9.65
C GLU A 137 -27.70 11.76 -8.47
N HIS A 138 -26.89 10.72 -8.74
CA HIS A 138 -26.23 9.90 -7.72
C HIS A 138 -24.73 10.20 -7.58
N MET A 139 -24.20 11.18 -8.31
CA MET A 139 -22.81 11.62 -8.18
C MET A 139 -22.64 12.53 -6.96
N THR A 140 -22.82 11.99 -5.76
CA THR A 140 -22.68 12.70 -4.49
C THR A 140 -21.54 12.09 -3.66
N GLU A 141 -20.98 12.88 -2.74
CA GLU A 141 -19.95 12.40 -1.81
C GLU A 141 -20.44 11.19 -1.00
N GLU A 142 -21.70 11.22 -0.61
CA GLU A 142 -22.35 10.18 0.19
C GLU A 142 -22.38 8.84 -0.55
N VAL A 143 -22.86 8.83 -1.79
CA VAL A 143 -22.85 7.64 -2.66
C VAL A 143 -21.42 7.14 -2.92
N GLY A 144 -20.45 8.04 -3.13
CA GLY A 144 -19.06 7.67 -3.27
C GLY A 144 -18.50 7.00 -2.02
N ARG A 145 -18.87 7.46 -0.82
CA ARG A 145 -18.49 6.84 0.44
C ARG A 145 -19.13 5.46 0.64
N ASP A 146 -20.40 5.33 0.28
CA ASP A 146 -21.15 4.07 0.40
C ASP A 146 -20.56 2.98 -0.51
N ILE A 147 -20.31 3.33 -1.78
CA ILE A 147 -19.68 2.41 -2.73
C ILE A 147 -18.25 2.07 -2.29
N GLY A 148 -17.44 3.08 -1.95
CA GLY A 148 -16.09 2.88 -1.46
C GLY A 148 -16.04 2.02 -0.20
N GLY A 149 -17.00 2.18 0.72
CA GLY A 149 -17.15 1.40 1.94
C GLY A 149 -17.42 -0.09 1.72
N LYS A 150 -17.99 -0.45 0.56
CA LYS A 150 -18.21 -1.86 0.18
C LYS A 150 -16.92 -2.59 -0.19
N ILE A 151 -15.89 -1.86 -0.61
CA ILE A 151 -14.64 -2.44 -1.09
C ILE A 151 -13.49 -2.31 -0.08
N GLY A 152 -13.53 -1.29 0.78
CA GLY A 152 -12.50 -1.06 1.78
C GLY A 152 -12.79 0.14 2.67
N ARG A 153 -11.77 0.63 3.36
CA ARG A 153 -11.90 1.83 4.20
C ARG A 153 -11.74 3.09 3.37
N VAL A 154 -12.81 3.87 3.23
CA VAL A 154 -12.77 5.13 2.49
C VAL A 154 -11.91 6.15 3.22
N MET A 155 -10.91 6.68 2.53
CA MET A 155 -10.02 7.72 3.03
C MET A 155 -10.45 9.10 2.55
N GLU A 156 -10.81 9.22 1.28
CA GLU A 156 -11.12 10.50 0.63
C GLU A 156 -12.05 10.28 -0.57
N VAL A 157 -12.96 11.24 -0.82
CA VAL A 157 -13.76 11.33 -2.03
C VAL A 157 -13.35 12.58 -2.77
N ASP A 158 -12.84 12.44 -3.99
CA ASP A 158 -12.36 13.57 -4.79
C ASP A 158 -13.54 14.28 -5.48
N LYS A 159 -14.07 15.32 -4.82
CA LYS A 159 -15.20 16.11 -5.32
C LYS A 159 -14.94 16.74 -6.69
N ARG A 160 -13.69 17.02 -7.03
CA ARG A 160 -13.33 17.63 -8.32
C ARG A 160 -13.59 16.67 -9.47
N SER A 161 -13.57 15.35 -9.24
CA SER A 161 -13.71 14.35 -10.29
C SER A 161 -15.08 14.37 -10.99
N TRP A 162 -16.12 14.96 -10.36
CA TRP A 162 -17.47 15.08 -10.97
C TRP A 162 -18.03 16.50 -10.98
N GLN A 163 -17.32 17.49 -10.42
CA GLN A 163 -17.75 18.90 -10.41
C GLN A 163 -17.17 19.72 -11.56
N VAL A 164 -16.29 19.15 -12.38
CA VAL A 164 -15.64 19.81 -13.51
C VAL A 164 -16.34 19.39 -14.81
N ASP A 165 -16.17 20.15 -15.91
CA ASP A 165 -16.85 20.06 -17.21
C ASP A 165 -16.91 18.67 -17.89
N GLN A 166 -16.24 17.66 -17.33
CA GLN A 166 -16.23 16.27 -17.84
C GLN A 166 -16.45 15.23 -16.72
N ALA A 167 -17.54 15.37 -15.98
CA ALA A 167 -17.93 14.42 -14.92
C ALA A 167 -18.31 13.04 -15.49
N LYS A 168 -17.33 12.24 -15.91
CA LYS A 168 -17.54 10.89 -16.46
C LYS A 168 -17.51 9.80 -15.40
N PHE A 169 -16.85 10.06 -14.28
CA PHE A 169 -16.65 9.11 -13.17
C PHE A 169 -16.49 9.85 -11.86
N MET A 170 -16.74 9.15 -10.78
CA MET A 170 -16.43 9.60 -9.43
C MET A 170 -15.14 8.93 -8.97
N ARG A 171 -14.27 9.66 -8.27
CA ARG A 171 -12.97 9.15 -7.81
C ARG A 171 -12.95 9.09 -6.29
N VAL A 172 -12.65 7.91 -5.75
CA VAL A 172 -12.63 7.65 -4.32
C VAL A 172 -11.31 6.99 -3.95
N ARG A 173 -10.67 7.47 -2.90
CA ARG A 173 -9.47 6.86 -2.33
C ARG A 173 -9.88 5.87 -1.25
N VAL A 174 -9.50 4.61 -1.43
CA VAL A 174 -9.90 3.53 -0.54
C VAL A 174 -8.66 2.75 -0.10
N GLU A 175 -8.54 2.50 1.18
CA GLU A 175 -7.54 1.58 1.71
C GLU A 175 -8.05 0.16 1.59
N LEU A 176 -7.38 -0.62 0.76
CA LEU A 176 -7.77 -1.97 0.37
C LEU A 176 -6.88 -3.02 1.01
N PRO A 177 -7.43 -4.15 1.49
CA PRO A 177 -6.63 -5.29 1.91
C PRO A 177 -5.94 -5.93 0.70
N ILE A 178 -4.64 -6.20 0.82
CA ILE A 178 -3.81 -6.70 -0.29
C ILE A 178 -4.18 -8.13 -0.68
N GLU A 179 -4.67 -8.92 0.26
CA GLU A 179 -4.99 -10.33 0.06
C GLU A 179 -6.38 -10.57 -0.57
N LYS A 180 -7.25 -9.55 -0.56
CA LYS A 180 -8.59 -9.69 -1.13
C LYS A 180 -8.60 -9.34 -2.60
N SER A 181 -9.31 -10.17 -3.38
CA SER A 181 -9.61 -9.86 -4.77
C SER A 181 -10.43 -8.58 -4.88
N LEU A 182 -10.11 -7.77 -5.87
CA LEU A 182 -10.76 -6.50 -6.11
C LEU A 182 -12.12 -6.72 -6.79
N ARG A 183 -13.17 -6.09 -6.28
CA ARG A 183 -14.47 -6.03 -6.95
C ARG A 183 -14.36 -5.15 -8.18
N ARG A 184 -15.02 -5.58 -9.29
CA ARG A 184 -15.01 -4.84 -10.57
C ARG A 184 -16.20 -3.94 -10.76
N GLY A 185 -17.23 -4.12 -9.98
CA GLY A 185 -18.49 -3.39 -10.03
C GLY A 185 -19.54 -4.07 -9.20
N ASP A 186 -20.69 -3.45 -9.12
CA ASP A 186 -21.86 -3.98 -8.42
C ASP A 186 -23.11 -3.29 -8.97
N ILE A 187 -24.27 -3.66 -8.49
CA ILE A 187 -25.56 -3.05 -8.80
C ILE A 187 -25.96 -2.16 -7.63
N LEU A 188 -26.19 -0.89 -7.93
CA LEU A 188 -26.74 0.06 -6.97
C LEU A 188 -28.27 -0.11 -6.96
N GLN A 189 -28.81 -0.57 -5.85
CA GLN A 189 -30.26 -0.60 -5.65
C GLN A 189 -30.74 0.80 -5.25
N ILE A 190 -31.51 1.43 -6.11
CA ILE A 190 -32.09 2.74 -5.86
C ILE A 190 -33.50 2.55 -5.31
N TRP A 191 -33.89 3.34 -4.31
CA TRP A 191 -35.19 3.27 -3.63
C TRP A 191 -36.41 3.37 -4.56
N LEU A 192 -36.22 3.81 -5.80
CA LEU A 192 -37.25 3.92 -6.84
C LEU A 192 -37.38 2.72 -7.79
N GLY A 193 -36.79 1.57 -7.44
CA GLY A 193 -37.01 0.30 -8.13
C GLY A 193 -36.27 0.14 -9.47
N LYS A 194 -35.26 0.96 -9.76
CA LYS A 194 -34.37 0.75 -10.91
C LYS A 194 -32.97 0.41 -10.41
N ASP A 195 -32.52 -0.78 -10.75
CA ASP A 195 -31.15 -1.20 -10.50
C ASP A 195 -30.22 -0.49 -11.50
N VAL A 196 -29.16 0.16 -11.00
CA VAL A 196 -28.15 0.81 -11.83
C VAL A 196 -26.84 0.06 -11.65
N GLY A 197 -26.32 -0.49 -12.75
CA GLY A 197 -25.01 -1.10 -12.78
C GLY A 197 -23.91 -0.04 -12.81
N PHE A 198 -22.87 -0.21 -11.99
CA PHE A 198 -21.68 0.65 -12.03
C PHE A 198 -20.42 -0.22 -12.15
N HIS A 199 -19.36 0.38 -12.69
CA HIS A 199 -18.08 -0.30 -12.85
C HIS A 199 -17.00 0.39 -12.02
N LEU A 200 -16.13 -0.42 -11.42
CA LEU A 200 -14.98 0.05 -10.66
C LEU A 200 -13.72 -0.12 -11.51
N ASN A 201 -12.97 0.96 -11.68
CA ASN A 201 -11.67 0.95 -12.33
C ASN A 201 -10.60 1.48 -11.36
N MET A 202 -9.53 0.74 -11.19
CA MET A 202 -8.42 1.15 -10.32
C MET A 202 -7.38 1.89 -11.12
N ILE A 203 -7.07 3.10 -10.67
CA ILE A 203 -6.06 3.95 -11.29
C ILE A 203 -4.71 3.64 -10.65
N ASP A 204 -3.65 3.72 -11.48
CA ASP A 204 -2.26 3.62 -11.07
C ASP A 204 -1.81 2.25 -10.50
N CYS A 205 -2.51 1.17 -10.86
CA CYS A 205 -2.12 -0.15 -10.42
C CYS A 205 -2.22 -1.23 -11.51
N PRO A 206 -1.38 -1.17 -12.57
CA PRO A 206 -1.47 -2.10 -13.70
C PRO A 206 -1.23 -3.57 -13.35
N ARG A 207 -0.57 -3.88 -12.22
CA ARG A 207 -0.20 -5.25 -11.82
C ARG A 207 -0.75 -5.71 -10.46
N PHE A 208 -1.49 -4.90 -9.73
CA PHE A 208 -2.11 -5.34 -8.47
C PHE A 208 -3.08 -6.50 -8.70
N VAL A 209 -3.67 -6.53 -9.86
CA VAL A 209 -4.57 -7.58 -10.35
C VAL A 209 -3.92 -8.97 -10.37
N SER A 210 -2.61 -9.05 -10.55
CA SER A 210 -1.87 -10.29 -10.78
C SER A 210 -1.42 -11.00 -9.49
N LEU A 211 -1.48 -10.36 -8.33
CA LEU A 211 -1.10 -10.98 -7.05
C LEU A 211 -2.22 -11.80 -6.41
N ALA A 212 -3.47 -11.44 -6.66
CA ALA A 212 -4.63 -12.26 -6.31
C ALA A 212 -4.70 -13.58 -7.10
N GLU A 213 -3.90 -13.71 -8.16
CA GLU A 213 -3.90 -14.84 -9.09
C GLU A 213 -3.12 -16.07 -8.63
N LYS A 214 -2.41 -16.01 -7.50
CA LYS A 214 -1.72 -17.21 -6.97
C LYS A 214 -2.60 -18.16 -6.15
N SER A 215 -3.85 -17.77 -5.88
CA SER A 215 -4.86 -18.66 -5.29
C SER A 215 -6.06 -18.75 -6.23
N ASP A 216 -6.15 -19.84 -6.98
CA ASP A 216 -7.31 -20.39 -7.71
C ASP A 216 -8.36 -19.45 -8.38
N MET A 217 -8.07 -18.16 -8.61
CA MET A 217 -9.01 -17.19 -9.17
C MET A 217 -8.52 -16.58 -10.49
N MET A 218 -7.84 -17.35 -11.28
CA MET A 218 -7.06 -17.01 -12.48
C MET A 218 -7.84 -16.75 -13.77
N ILE A 219 -9.10 -16.48 -13.86
CA ILE A 219 -9.77 -16.52 -15.19
C ILE A 219 -10.38 -15.19 -15.69
N SER A 220 -10.45 -14.12 -14.90
CA SER A 220 -11.37 -13.05 -15.30
C SER A 220 -10.78 -11.66 -15.63
N ILE A 221 -9.49 -11.42 -15.48
CA ILE A 221 -8.91 -10.07 -15.58
C ILE A 221 -8.28 -9.75 -16.94
N ALA A 222 -7.89 -10.76 -17.71
CA ALA A 222 -7.22 -10.59 -19.01
C ALA A 222 -8.13 -10.08 -20.15
N LEU A 223 -9.44 -10.02 -19.96
CA LEU A 223 -10.41 -9.75 -21.05
C LEU A 223 -10.93 -8.30 -21.11
N TRP A 224 -10.49 -7.40 -20.26
CA TRP A 224 -11.07 -6.04 -20.20
C TRP A 224 -10.10 -4.87 -20.43
N TYR A 225 -8.96 -5.10 -21.09
CA TYR A 225 -8.24 -4.02 -21.74
C TYR A 225 -8.76 -3.93 -23.18
N PRO A 226 -9.53 -2.90 -23.57
CA PRO A 226 -9.65 -2.59 -24.98
C PRO A 226 -8.24 -2.24 -25.44
N ARG A 227 -7.67 -3.07 -26.32
CA ARG A 227 -6.53 -2.65 -27.14
C ARG A 227 -7.00 -1.38 -27.84
N SER A 228 -6.59 -0.23 -27.37
CA SER A 228 -6.64 0.99 -28.14
C SER A 228 -5.74 0.73 -29.34
N ASN A 229 -6.35 0.44 -30.47
CA ASN A 229 -5.73 0.58 -31.77
C ASN A 229 -5.18 2.00 -31.86
N LEU A 230 -3.87 2.09 -32.15
CA LEU A 230 -3.14 3.16 -32.86
C LEU A 230 -3.64 4.58 -32.67
#